data_484add7d42b75fe2f24304afd6986dd1
#
_entry.id   484add7d42b75fe2f24304afd6986dd1
#
_cell.length_a   1.000
_cell.length_b   1.000
_cell.length_c   1.000
_cell.angle_alpha   90.00
_cell.angle_beta   90.00
_cell.angle_gamma   90.00
#
_symmetry.space_group_name_H-M   'P 1'
#
loop_
_entity.id
_entity.type
_entity.pdbx_description
1 polymer ?
#
loop_
_entity_poly.entity_id
_entity_poly.type
_entity_poly.pdbx_seq_one_letter_code
_entity_poly.pdbx_strand_id
1 'polypeptide(L)'
;MQADSLSIQTSDTGATAEVAVPEPSALAVQYHRSGNVLWAAATALDLLLPAALLFTGLSGRVRHTAERLARARRFATIALYAVAYVLIQALVFLPLSWYAGYVRQHAYGLSTETAAAWLGDWAKAVAITVGFSALLLWIPYWLLRISPRRWWLWTGLLTAPLTVLVMIVLPVYIAPLFDEYGRMRDPALEQRIERLAARAGIPDSRIYEVRKSEETRQVNAYVTGFGGSKRIVLWDTLVDRLQPDEVEFVVGHEIGHFVLRHTLTVIVGATLLVTLSLWIVHRVAGWLIARFGRRFGFDRLDDVASLPLLALVGGAVMLAASPAALALSRWQEREADRLGLEITRDNNAAARAFVRLQEDNLAVPRTGLLFRLWRGSHPDLADRIEFANRYRPWLRGQPLRYGDRFAP
;
A
#
# COMPACT_ATOMS: atom_id res chain seq x y z
N MET A 1 -70.24 -23.55 21.84
CA MET A 1 -69.07 -22.86 22.43
C MET A 1 -67.85 -23.34 21.64
N GLN A 2 -67.50 -22.60 20.59
CA GLN A 2 -66.31 -22.84 19.75
C GLN A 2 -65.20 -21.96 20.32
N ALA A 3 -64.07 -22.57 20.66
CA ALA A 3 -62.88 -21.85 21.08
C ALA A 3 -62.04 -21.56 19.81
N ASP A 4 -61.97 -20.31 19.44
CA ASP A 4 -61.05 -19.82 18.41
C ASP A 4 -59.64 -19.90 18.91
N SER A 5 -58.87 -20.76 18.28
CA SER A 5 -57.40 -20.80 18.43
C SER A 5 -56.78 -19.72 17.55
N LEU A 6 -56.42 -18.60 18.19
CA LEU A 6 -55.55 -17.59 17.56
C LEU A 6 -54.16 -18.18 17.34
N SER A 7 -53.84 -18.56 16.10
CA SER A 7 -52.49 -18.84 15.65
C SER A 7 -51.71 -17.53 15.58
N ILE A 8 -50.80 -17.34 16.53
CA ILE A 8 -49.79 -16.28 16.45
C ILE A 8 -48.85 -16.63 15.31
N GLN A 9 -49.07 -15.98 14.17
CA GLN A 9 -48.04 -15.91 13.13
C GLN A 9 -46.89 -15.08 13.67
N THR A 10 -45.82 -15.73 14.09
CA THR A 10 -44.52 -15.08 14.28
C THR A 10 -44.02 -14.64 12.90
N SER A 11 -44.18 -13.37 12.58
CA SER A 11 -43.55 -12.74 11.45
C SER A 11 -42.03 -12.80 11.65
N ASP A 12 -41.38 -13.64 10.86
CA ASP A 12 -39.92 -13.69 10.72
C ASP A 12 -39.44 -12.41 9.99
N THR A 13 -39.27 -11.32 10.75
CA THR A 13 -38.82 -10.01 10.28
C THR A 13 -37.39 -9.75 10.69
N GLY A 14 -36.47 -10.68 10.39
CA GLY A 14 -35.05 -10.55 10.60
C GLY A 14 -34.22 -10.36 9.33
N ALA A 15 -34.83 -10.24 8.15
CA ALA A 15 -34.11 -9.93 6.92
C ALA A 15 -33.91 -8.40 6.82
N THR A 16 -32.81 -7.89 7.37
CA THR A 16 -32.33 -6.54 7.03
C THR A 16 -32.24 -6.43 5.51
N ALA A 17 -32.86 -5.38 4.92
CA ALA A 17 -32.85 -5.13 3.50
C ALA A 17 -31.40 -5.14 2.94
N GLU A 18 -31.22 -5.77 1.79
CA GLU A 18 -29.91 -5.76 1.11
C GLU A 18 -29.51 -4.31 0.79
N VAL A 19 -28.24 -3.97 1.08
CA VAL A 19 -27.68 -2.66 0.76
C VAL A 19 -27.36 -2.61 -0.73
N ALA A 20 -27.96 -1.66 -1.44
CA ALA A 20 -27.74 -1.50 -2.87
C ALA A 20 -26.33 -0.97 -3.15
N VAL A 21 -25.73 -1.41 -4.28
CA VAL A 21 -24.50 -0.81 -4.80
C VAL A 21 -24.86 0.57 -5.37
N PRO A 22 -24.34 1.67 -4.81
CA PRO A 22 -24.69 3.00 -5.29
C PRO A 22 -24.01 3.29 -6.65
N GLU A 23 -24.72 4.04 -7.50
CA GLU A 23 -24.12 4.57 -8.72
C GLU A 23 -23.01 5.60 -8.38
N PRO A 24 -21.90 5.60 -9.13
CA PRO A 24 -20.83 6.55 -8.86
C PRO A 24 -21.27 7.97 -9.22
N SER A 25 -20.90 8.94 -8.37
CA SER A 25 -21.10 10.35 -8.72
C SER A 25 -20.27 10.73 -9.95
N ALA A 26 -20.72 11.78 -10.70
CA ALA A 26 -19.95 12.31 -11.82
C ALA A 26 -18.54 12.74 -11.38
N LEU A 27 -18.41 13.26 -10.16
CA LEU A 27 -17.13 13.64 -9.56
C LEU A 27 -16.23 12.43 -9.33
N ALA A 28 -16.75 11.31 -8.80
CA ALA A 28 -16.02 10.07 -8.61
C ALA A 28 -15.51 9.49 -9.94
N VAL A 29 -16.33 9.52 -10.99
CA VAL A 29 -15.93 9.08 -12.34
C VAL A 29 -14.80 9.95 -12.89
N GLN A 30 -14.87 11.27 -12.74
CA GLN A 30 -13.81 12.19 -13.17
C GLN A 30 -12.52 11.98 -12.36
N TYR A 31 -12.65 11.81 -11.03
CA TYR A 31 -11.54 11.51 -10.14
C TYR A 31 -10.86 10.19 -10.53
N HIS A 32 -11.61 9.13 -10.81
CA HIS A 32 -11.09 7.87 -11.29
C HIS A 32 -10.35 8.00 -12.63
N ARG A 33 -10.95 8.68 -13.63
CA ARG A 33 -10.35 8.91 -14.95
C ARG A 33 -9.05 9.70 -14.87
N SER A 34 -9.05 10.85 -14.16
CA SER A 34 -7.84 11.66 -13.96
C SER A 34 -6.74 10.87 -13.23
N GLY A 35 -7.12 10.04 -12.27
CA GLY A 35 -6.18 9.12 -11.58
C GLY A 35 -5.54 8.09 -12.52
N ASN A 36 -6.27 7.59 -13.52
CA ASN A 36 -5.72 6.69 -14.53
C ASN A 36 -4.69 7.39 -15.44
N VAL A 37 -4.96 8.64 -15.83
CA VAL A 37 -4.03 9.46 -16.62
C VAL A 37 -2.75 9.74 -15.83
N LEU A 38 -2.87 10.13 -14.56
CA LEU A 38 -1.73 10.41 -13.69
C LEU A 38 -0.88 9.15 -13.46
N TRP A 39 -1.52 8.00 -13.25
CA TRP A 39 -0.79 6.74 -13.14
C TRP A 39 -0.01 6.41 -14.40
N ALA A 40 -0.61 6.56 -15.58
CA ALA A 40 0.07 6.34 -16.86
C ALA A 40 1.24 7.31 -17.06
N ALA A 41 1.06 8.59 -16.72
CA ALA A 41 2.10 9.61 -16.78
C ALA A 41 3.26 9.30 -15.81
N ALA A 42 2.96 8.93 -14.57
CA ALA A 42 3.96 8.54 -13.58
C ALA A 42 4.75 7.29 -14.05
N THR A 43 4.04 6.26 -14.53
CA THR A 43 4.67 5.03 -15.04
C THR A 43 5.56 5.32 -16.26
N ALA A 44 5.11 6.18 -17.17
CA ALA A 44 5.94 6.61 -18.30
C ALA A 44 7.19 7.35 -17.82
N LEU A 45 7.06 8.26 -16.86
CA LEU A 45 8.18 9.02 -16.31
C LEU A 45 9.16 8.12 -15.55
N ASP A 46 8.67 7.12 -14.81
CA ASP A 46 9.49 6.11 -14.12
C ASP A 46 10.38 5.30 -15.08
N LEU A 47 9.96 5.11 -16.33
CA LEU A 47 10.74 4.44 -17.36
C LEU A 47 11.59 5.41 -18.20
N LEU A 48 11.04 6.57 -18.53
CA LEU A 48 11.70 7.55 -19.40
C LEU A 48 12.87 8.27 -18.71
N LEU A 49 12.75 8.59 -17.42
CA LEU A 49 13.84 9.27 -16.69
C LEU A 49 15.12 8.44 -16.63
N PRO A 50 15.11 7.18 -16.13
CA PRO A 50 16.32 6.37 -16.15
C PRO A 50 16.82 6.09 -17.56
N ALA A 51 15.95 5.91 -18.56
CA ALA A 51 16.35 5.78 -19.95
C ALA A 51 17.08 7.06 -20.43
N ALA A 52 16.53 8.25 -20.15
CA ALA A 52 17.17 9.51 -20.50
C ALA A 52 18.55 9.66 -19.84
N LEU A 53 18.68 9.36 -18.54
CA LEU A 53 19.95 9.39 -17.82
C LEU A 53 21.02 8.49 -18.47
N LEU A 54 20.62 7.32 -18.96
CA LEU A 54 21.49 6.36 -19.63
C LEU A 54 21.88 6.84 -21.04
N PHE A 55 20.87 7.08 -21.89
CA PHE A 55 21.12 7.33 -23.31
C PHE A 55 21.70 8.71 -23.62
N THR A 56 21.64 9.67 -22.68
CA THR A 56 22.35 10.96 -22.77
C THR A 56 23.76 10.93 -22.16
N GLY A 57 24.14 9.82 -21.50
CA GLY A 57 25.38 9.70 -20.74
C GLY A 57 25.44 10.56 -19.47
N LEU A 58 24.29 11.13 -19.03
CA LEU A 58 24.23 11.98 -17.83
C LEU A 58 24.57 11.18 -16.58
N SER A 59 24.16 9.90 -16.50
CA SER A 59 24.51 9.00 -15.40
C SER A 59 26.03 8.90 -15.19
N GLY A 60 26.80 8.72 -16.28
CA GLY A 60 28.27 8.70 -16.22
C GLY A 60 28.86 10.03 -15.74
N ARG A 61 28.30 11.18 -16.17
CA ARG A 61 28.76 12.52 -15.74
C ARG A 61 28.50 12.74 -14.24
N VAL A 62 27.32 12.33 -13.73
CA VAL A 62 27.01 12.39 -12.29
C VAL A 62 27.99 11.53 -11.49
N ARG A 63 28.28 10.29 -11.95
CA ARG A 63 29.30 9.43 -11.33
C ARG A 63 30.68 10.10 -11.28
N HIS A 64 31.18 10.66 -12.38
CA HIS A 64 32.48 11.34 -12.40
C HIS A 64 32.54 12.54 -11.44
N THR A 65 31.44 13.27 -11.31
CA THR A 65 31.35 14.35 -10.33
C THR A 65 31.40 13.82 -8.90
N ALA A 66 30.64 12.75 -8.62
CA ALA A 66 30.64 12.09 -7.32
C ALA A 66 32.03 11.51 -6.96
N GLU A 67 32.74 10.89 -7.92
CA GLU A 67 34.12 10.38 -7.74
C GLU A 67 35.09 11.48 -7.37
N ARG A 68 35.03 12.63 -8.06
CA ARG A 68 35.91 13.78 -7.77
C ARG A 68 35.66 14.34 -6.37
N LEU A 69 34.38 14.53 -5.99
CA LEU A 69 34.00 15.05 -4.67
C LEU A 69 34.33 14.06 -3.54
N ALA A 70 34.16 12.78 -3.79
CA ALA A 70 34.47 11.70 -2.85
C ALA A 70 35.99 11.40 -2.76
N ARG A 71 36.85 12.08 -3.55
CA ARG A 71 38.26 11.77 -3.67
C ARG A 71 38.51 10.27 -3.96
N ALA A 72 37.71 9.71 -4.89
CA ALA A 72 37.69 8.30 -5.28
C ALA A 72 37.40 7.28 -4.16
N ARG A 73 36.92 7.71 -3.02
CA ARG A 73 36.46 6.80 -1.93
C ARG A 73 35.14 6.16 -2.33
N ARG A 74 35.17 4.85 -2.64
CA ARG A 74 34.06 4.12 -3.23
C ARG A 74 32.71 4.30 -2.50
N PHE A 75 32.67 4.12 -1.17
CA PHE A 75 31.44 4.31 -0.39
C PHE A 75 30.89 5.73 -0.56
N ALA A 76 31.74 6.74 -0.42
CA ALA A 76 31.34 8.13 -0.56
C ALA A 76 30.88 8.44 -2.00
N THR A 77 31.51 7.85 -3.02
CA THR A 77 31.08 7.97 -4.42
C THR A 77 29.67 7.42 -4.61
N ILE A 78 29.38 6.21 -4.09
CA ILE A 78 28.06 5.59 -4.18
C ILE A 78 27.02 6.44 -3.43
N ALA A 79 27.33 6.91 -2.22
CA ALA A 79 26.45 7.74 -1.42
C ALA A 79 26.13 9.08 -2.12
N LEU A 80 27.14 9.80 -2.61
CA LEU A 80 26.96 11.06 -3.35
C LEU A 80 26.18 10.86 -4.66
N TYR A 81 26.43 9.75 -5.36
CA TYR A 81 25.67 9.40 -6.55
C TYR A 81 24.19 9.12 -6.20
N ALA A 82 23.93 8.35 -5.11
CA ALA A 82 22.58 8.09 -4.63
C ALA A 82 21.83 9.38 -4.31
N VAL A 83 22.47 10.29 -3.58
CA VAL A 83 21.92 11.63 -3.28
C VAL A 83 21.54 12.36 -4.57
N ALA A 84 22.47 12.46 -5.52
CA ALA A 84 22.23 13.15 -6.79
C ALA A 84 21.09 12.49 -7.58
N TYR A 85 21.05 11.16 -7.64
CA TYR A 85 20.01 10.42 -8.34
C TYR A 85 18.62 10.65 -7.71
N VAL A 86 18.51 10.56 -6.39
CA VAL A 86 17.25 10.81 -5.67
C VAL A 86 16.79 12.27 -5.85
N LEU A 87 17.71 13.23 -5.79
CA LEU A 87 17.34 14.64 -6.00
C LEU A 87 16.89 14.92 -7.45
N ILE A 88 17.55 14.33 -8.45
CA ILE A 88 17.10 14.43 -9.85
C ILE A 88 15.69 13.85 -9.98
N GLN A 89 15.46 12.66 -9.43
CA GLN A 89 14.16 12.01 -9.46
C GLN A 89 13.10 12.87 -8.74
N ALA A 90 13.37 13.34 -7.53
CA ALA A 90 12.46 14.19 -6.76
C ALA A 90 12.08 15.46 -7.52
N LEU A 91 13.05 16.16 -8.12
CA LEU A 91 12.80 17.39 -8.89
C LEU A 91 12.01 17.14 -10.17
N VAL A 92 12.32 16.06 -10.89
CA VAL A 92 11.59 15.70 -12.13
C VAL A 92 10.15 15.31 -11.83
N PHE A 93 9.91 14.59 -10.72
CA PHE A 93 8.57 14.18 -10.31
C PHE A 93 7.80 15.25 -9.55
N LEU A 94 8.44 16.30 -9.03
CA LEU A 94 7.78 17.33 -8.21
C LEU A 94 6.53 17.92 -8.88
N PRO A 95 6.54 18.34 -10.17
CA PRO A 95 5.33 18.91 -10.79
C PRO A 95 4.16 17.92 -10.82
N LEU A 96 4.44 16.65 -11.13
CA LEU A 96 3.43 15.59 -11.16
C LEU A 96 2.90 15.28 -9.76
N SER A 97 3.80 15.17 -8.78
CA SER A 97 3.46 14.90 -7.37
C SER A 97 2.65 16.05 -6.77
N TRP A 98 3.05 17.30 -7.04
CA TRP A 98 2.32 18.49 -6.62
C TRP A 98 0.91 18.53 -7.21
N TYR A 99 0.78 18.28 -8.51
CA TYR A 99 -0.52 18.24 -9.14
C TYR A 99 -1.38 17.11 -8.58
N ALA A 100 -0.84 15.90 -8.47
CA ALA A 100 -1.59 14.71 -8.03
C ALA A 100 -1.94 14.74 -6.54
N GLY A 101 -1.00 15.16 -5.68
CA GLY A 101 -1.13 15.11 -4.23
C GLY A 101 -1.73 16.39 -3.61
N TYR A 102 -1.55 17.55 -4.24
CA TYR A 102 -2.06 18.81 -3.73
C TYR A 102 -3.19 19.38 -4.59
N VAL A 103 -2.89 19.83 -5.82
CA VAL A 103 -3.85 20.57 -6.65
C VAL A 103 -5.11 19.74 -6.93
N ARG A 104 -4.93 18.51 -7.35
CA ARG A 104 -6.04 17.60 -7.66
C ARG A 104 -6.85 17.25 -6.41
N GLN A 105 -6.22 16.96 -5.28
CA GLN A 105 -6.94 16.61 -4.05
C GLN A 105 -7.86 17.77 -3.60
N HIS A 106 -7.38 19.04 -3.69
CA HIS A 106 -8.18 20.21 -3.41
C HIS A 106 -9.30 20.41 -4.43
N ALA A 107 -9.01 20.22 -5.73
CA ALA A 107 -10.02 20.39 -6.79
C ALA A 107 -11.20 19.41 -6.64
N TYR A 108 -10.97 18.25 -6.03
CA TYR A 108 -12.02 17.26 -5.73
C TYR A 108 -12.55 17.31 -4.28
N GLY A 109 -12.10 18.29 -3.49
CA GLY A 109 -12.56 18.48 -2.11
C GLY A 109 -12.07 17.41 -1.14
N LEU A 110 -11.03 16.66 -1.48
CA LEU A 110 -10.48 15.57 -0.67
C LEU A 110 -9.35 16.00 0.25
N SER A 111 -8.73 17.16 0.06
CA SER A 111 -7.65 17.67 0.91
C SER A 111 -8.07 18.92 1.66
N THR A 112 -7.57 19.03 2.88
CA THR A 112 -7.65 20.20 3.77
C THR A 112 -6.27 20.79 4.02
N GLU A 113 -5.22 20.14 3.51
CA GLU A 113 -3.83 20.46 3.75
C GLU A 113 -3.41 21.80 3.12
N THR A 114 -2.56 22.57 3.79
CA THR A 114 -1.98 23.78 3.21
C THR A 114 -0.83 23.46 2.24
N ALA A 115 -0.55 24.35 1.29
CA ALA A 115 0.58 24.20 0.37
C ALA A 115 1.93 24.10 1.11
N ALA A 116 2.08 24.84 2.22
CA ALA A 116 3.30 24.82 3.02
C ALA A 116 3.47 23.48 3.76
N ALA A 117 2.39 22.91 4.31
CA ALA A 117 2.41 21.60 4.96
C ALA A 117 2.79 20.51 3.95
N TRP A 118 2.11 20.47 2.79
CA TRP A 118 2.40 19.51 1.72
C TRP A 118 3.87 19.57 1.27
N LEU A 119 4.39 20.77 1.02
CA LEU A 119 5.80 20.95 0.64
C LEU A 119 6.76 20.52 1.76
N GLY A 120 6.41 20.80 3.00
CA GLY A 120 7.16 20.35 4.18
C GLY A 120 7.24 18.83 4.26
N ASP A 121 6.12 18.15 4.05
CA ASP A 121 6.06 16.68 4.07
C ASP A 121 6.76 16.05 2.86
N TRP A 122 6.61 16.65 1.68
CA TRP A 122 7.40 16.27 0.52
C TRP A 122 8.90 16.41 0.78
N ALA A 123 9.36 17.51 1.37
CA ALA A 123 10.77 17.73 1.67
C ALA A 123 11.30 16.72 2.72
N LYS A 124 10.51 16.43 3.78
CA LYS A 124 10.82 15.39 4.76
C LYS A 124 10.96 14.01 4.09
N ALA A 125 10.01 13.64 3.22
CA ALA A 125 10.04 12.37 2.50
C ALA A 125 11.27 12.25 1.58
N VAL A 126 11.63 13.33 0.87
CA VAL A 126 12.87 13.39 0.05
C VAL A 126 14.11 13.25 0.92
N ALA A 127 14.19 13.95 2.06
CA ALA A 127 15.33 13.87 2.97
C ALA A 127 15.52 12.45 3.54
N ILE A 128 14.43 11.80 3.95
CA ILE A 128 14.43 10.41 4.42
C ILE A 128 14.92 9.48 3.30
N THR A 129 14.40 9.64 2.08
CA THR A 129 14.79 8.83 0.91
C THR A 129 16.27 9.01 0.57
N VAL A 130 16.76 10.24 0.61
CA VAL A 130 18.19 10.57 0.42
C VAL A 130 19.04 9.86 1.48
N GLY A 131 18.66 9.97 2.76
CA GLY A 131 19.39 9.34 3.88
C GLY A 131 19.47 7.81 3.73
N PHE A 132 18.32 7.17 3.50
CA PHE A 132 18.27 5.70 3.31
C PHE A 132 19.03 5.26 2.05
N SER A 133 18.89 5.98 0.95
CA SER A 133 19.59 5.64 -0.29
C SER A 133 21.10 5.78 -0.15
N ALA A 134 21.60 6.86 0.45
CA ALA A 134 23.01 7.08 0.71
C ALA A 134 23.60 6.00 1.64
N LEU A 135 22.79 5.58 2.64
CA LEU A 135 23.23 4.59 3.63
C LEU A 135 23.18 3.16 3.10
N LEU A 136 22.20 2.79 2.24
CA LEU A 136 21.92 1.39 1.91
C LEU A 136 22.35 0.99 0.49
N LEU A 137 22.45 1.93 -0.47
CA LEU A 137 22.74 1.59 -1.86
C LEU A 137 24.12 0.93 -2.06
N TRP A 138 25.07 1.15 -1.15
CA TRP A 138 26.37 0.49 -1.23
C TRP A 138 26.27 -1.05 -1.09
N ILE A 139 25.25 -1.56 -0.41
CA ILE A 139 25.08 -3.00 -0.16
C ILE A 139 24.92 -3.78 -1.48
N PRO A 140 23.94 -3.50 -2.36
CA PRO A 140 23.83 -4.20 -3.64
C PRO A 140 25.06 -3.96 -4.53
N TYR A 141 25.69 -2.77 -4.50
CA TYR A 141 26.91 -2.52 -5.26
C TYR A 141 28.14 -3.25 -4.70
N TRP A 142 28.20 -3.50 -3.41
CA TRP A 142 29.18 -4.38 -2.81
C TRP A 142 28.95 -5.84 -3.24
N LEU A 143 27.71 -6.31 -3.22
CA LEU A 143 27.34 -7.65 -3.68
C LEU A 143 27.61 -7.85 -5.19
N LEU A 144 27.33 -6.86 -6.01
CA LEU A 144 27.68 -6.87 -7.43
C LEU A 144 29.18 -7.10 -7.66
N ARG A 145 30.02 -6.54 -6.79
CA ARG A 145 31.48 -6.68 -6.90
C ARG A 145 32.00 -8.01 -6.41
N ILE A 146 31.55 -8.47 -5.22
CA ILE A 146 32.09 -9.69 -4.60
C ILE A 146 31.44 -10.97 -5.13
N SER A 147 30.23 -10.87 -5.67
CA SER A 147 29.47 -12.00 -6.20
C SER A 147 28.80 -11.67 -7.55
N PRO A 148 29.56 -11.36 -8.60
CA PRO A 148 29.01 -10.87 -9.89
C PRO A 148 27.99 -11.81 -10.53
N ARG A 149 28.11 -13.12 -10.27
CA ARG A 149 27.21 -14.15 -10.82
C ARG A 149 25.93 -14.35 -10.01
N ARG A 150 25.94 -14.05 -8.68
CA ARG A 150 24.86 -14.36 -7.75
C ARG A 150 24.38 -13.16 -6.93
N TRP A 151 24.81 -11.93 -7.24
CA TRP A 151 24.40 -10.73 -6.53
C TRP A 151 22.87 -10.57 -6.46
N TRP A 152 22.19 -10.92 -7.54
CA TRP A 152 20.73 -10.90 -7.64
C TRP A 152 20.05 -11.79 -6.59
N LEU A 153 20.64 -12.95 -6.32
CA LEU A 153 20.12 -13.89 -5.31
C LEU A 153 20.29 -13.32 -3.90
N TRP A 154 21.50 -12.84 -3.59
CA TRP A 154 21.79 -12.30 -2.27
C TRP A 154 21.01 -11.01 -1.99
N THR A 155 20.93 -10.10 -2.95
CA THR A 155 20.14 -8.88 -2.86
C THR A 155 18.64 -9.20 -2.70
N GLY A 156 18.14 -10.17 -3.47
CA GLY A 156 16.76 -10.62 -3.35
C GLY A 156 16.44 -11.24 -1.99
N LEU A 157 17.31 -12.10 -1.46
CA LEU A 157 17.12 -12.68 -0.13
C LEU A 157 17.18 -11.64 1.00
N LEU A 158 18.00 -10.60 0.84
CA LEU A 158 18.05 -9.47 1.80
C LEU A 158 16.75 -8.65 1.82
N THR A 159 15.89 -8.78 0.83
CA THR A 159 14.57 -8.13 0.84
C THR A 159 13.73 -8.55 2.05
N ALA A 160 13.76 -9.82 2.45
CA ALA A 160 12.96 -10.30 3.59
C ALA A 160 13.32 -9.60 4.91
N PRO A 161 14.58 -9.64 5.41
CA PRO A 161 14.92 -8.96 6.66
C PRO A 161 14.78 -7.43 6.54
N LEU A 162 15.02 -6.85 5.36
CA LEU A 162 14.81 -5.41 5.14
C LEU A 162 13.32 -5.05 5.23
N THR A 163 12.43 -5.85 4.66
CA THR A 163 10.97 -5.64 4.77
C THR A 163 10.52 -5.71 6.23
N VAL A 164 10.99 -6.71 6.99
CA VAL A 164 10.69 -6.80 8.42
C VAL A 164 11.20 -5.58 9.19
N LEU A 165 12.43 -5.14 8.90
CA LEU A 165 13.00 -3.93 9.51
C LEU A 165 12.15 -2.70 9.22
N VAL A 166 11.75 -2.50 7.96
CA VAL A 166 10.88 -1.38 7.55
C VAL A 166 9.53 -1.46 8.26
N MET A 167 8.93 -2.63 8.37
CA MET A 167 7.65 -2.83 9.08
C MET A 167 7.73 -2.49 10.58
N ILE A 168 8.91 -2.56 11.18
CA ILE A 168 9.14 -2.16 12.58
C ILE A 168 9.46 -0.66 12.67
N VAL A 169 10.38 -0.18 11.82
CA VAL A 169 10.90 1.19 11.87
C VAL A 169 9.88 2.22 11.42
N LEU A 170 9.15 1.91 10.34
CA LEU A 170 8.22 2.86 9.72
C LEU A 170 7.13 3.33 10.69
N PRO A 171 6.33 2.46 11.35
CA PRO A 171 5.25 2.93 12.23
C PRO A 171 5.74 3.54 13.55
N VAL A 172 6.97 3.22 13.96
CA VAL A 172 7.50 3.67 15.27
C VAL A 172 8.28 4.98 15.16
N TYR A 173 9.08 5.15 14.10
CA TYR A 173 10.02 6.26 13.98
C TYR A 173 9.74 7.18 12.80
N ILE A 174 9.18 6.67 11.71
CA ILE A 174 8.96 7.45 10.48
C ILE A 174 7.57 8.07 10.46
N ALA A 175 6.52 7.26 10.68
CA ALA A 175 5.15 7.75 10.64
C ALA A 175 4.88 8.93 11.59
N PRO A 176 5.42 8.95 12.84
CA PRO A 176 5.23 10.11 13.73
C PRO A 176 5.92 11.42 13.28
N LEU A 177 6.74 11.39 12.23
CA LEU A 177 7.29 12.61 11.62
C LEU A 177 6.27 13.33 10.72
N PHE A 178 5.22 12.61 10.33
CA PHE A 178 4.17 13.09 9.43
C PHE A 178 2.83 13.22 10.14
N ASP A 179 2.51 12.33 11.06
CA ASP A 179 1.19 12.16 11.66
C ASP A 179 1.21 12.30 13.17
N GLU A 180 0.16 12.90 13.74
CA GLU A 180 -0.07 12.94 15.19
C GLU A 180 -0.95 11.76 15.64
N TYR A 181 -0.38 10.87 16.45
CA TYR A 181 -1.05 9.71 17.02
C TYR A 181 -1.52 10.00 18.45
N GLY A 182 -2.79 9.76 18.73
CA GLY A 182 -3.41 9.92 20.02
C GLY A 182 -4.15 8.67 20.49
N ARG A 183 -4.74 8.76 21.70
CA ARG A 183 -5.73 7.80 22.19
C ARG A 183 -7.06 8.02 21.47
N MET A 184 -7.89 7.00 21.41
CA MET A 184 -9.27 7.14 20.91
C MET A 184 -10.01 8.23 21.67
N ARG A 185 -10.74 9.09 20.94
CA ARG A 185 -11.62 10.12 21.52
C ARG A 185 -12.91 9.52 22.09
N ASP A 186 -13.35 8.37 21.54
CA ASP A 186 -14.55 7.64 21.99
C ASP A 186 -14.14 6.38 22.78
N PRO A 187 -14.22 6.40 24.13
CA PRO A 187 -13.88 5.24 24.94
C PRO A 187 -14.86 4.05 24.76
N ALA A 188 -16.11 4.31 24.35
CA ALA A 188 -17.07 3.23 24.11
C ALA A 188 -16.72 2.46 22.83
N LEU A 189 -16.31 3.16 21.78
CA LEU A 189 -15.82 2.55 20.55
C LEU A 189 -14.49 1.82 20.79
N GLU A 190 -13.57 2.41 21.57
CA GLU A 190 -12.30 1.76 21.95
C GLU A 190 -12.55 0.40 22.61
N GLN A 191 -13.45 0.34 23.61
CA GLN A 191 -13.83 -0.92 24.26
C GLN A 191 -14.47 -1.93 23.31
N ARG A 192 -15.24 -1.48 22.31
CA ARG A 192 -15.81 -2.37 21.29
C ARG A 192 -14.70 -3.00 20.45
N ILE A 193 -13.72 -2.20 20.03
CA ILE A 193 -12.56 -2.65 19.25
C ILE A 193 -11.68 -3.60 20.09
N GLU A 194 -11.45 -3.29 21.38
CA GLU A 194 -10.70 -4.18 22.29
C GLU A 194 -11.36 -5.56 22.40
N ARG A 195 -12.70 -5.62 22.58
CA ARG A 195 -13.44 -6.89 22.62
C ARG A 195 -13.31 -7.64 21.30
N LEU A 196 -13.39 -6.94 20.16
CA LEU A 196 -13.22 -7.55 18.85
C LEU A 196 -11.81 -8.12 18.68
N ALA A 197 -10.78 -7.38 19.08
CA ALA A 197 -9.38 -7.82 19.05
C ALA A 197 -9.14 -9.03 19.97
N ALA A 198 -9.74 -9.03 21.17
CA ALA A 198 -9.66 -10.17 22.09
C ALA A 198 -10.30 -11.43 21.49
N ARG A 199 -11.47 -11.31 20.85
CA ARG A 199 -12.12 -12.42 20.12
C ARG A 199 -11.26 -12.96 18.99
N ALA A 200 -10.48 -12.12 18.35
CA ALA A 200 -9.55 -12.49 17.29
C ALA A 200 -8.19 -13.05 17.80
N GLY A 201 -8.04 -13.22 19.12
CA GLY A 201 -6.81 -13.74 19.73
C GLY A 201 -5.66 -12.74 19.78
N ILE A 202 -5.94 -11.44 19.74
CA ILE A 202 -4.93 -10.36 19.82
C ILE A 202 -5.30 -9.31 20.89
N PRO A 203 -5.50 -9.72 22.17
CA PRO A 203 -6.04 -8.85 23.21
C PRO A 203 -5.16 -7.65 23.58
N ASP A 204 -3.83 -7.75 23.34
CA ASP A 204 -2.86 -6.71 23.73
C ASP A 204 -2.56 -5.70 22.60
N SER A 205 -3.45 -5.60 21.61
CA SER A 205 -3.27 -4.66 20.50
C SER A 205 -3.49 -3.23 20.99
N ARG A 206 -2.52 -2.34 20.72
CA ARG A 206 -2.67 -0.92 21.01
C ARG A 206 -3.54 -0.27 19.94
N ILE A 207 -4.52 0.50 20.36
CA ILE A 207 -5.42 1.24 19.48
C ILE A 207 -4.98 2.70 19.48
N TYR A 208 -4.88 3.30 18.31
CA TYR A 208 -4.53 4.69 18.12
C TYR A 208 -5.54 5.35 17.18
N GLU A 209 -5.83 6.60 17.48
CA GLU A 209 -6.49 7.51 16.54
C GLU A 209 -5.44 8.47 15.99
N VAL A 210 -5.42 8.66 14.66
CA VAL A 210 -4.51 9.58 13.99
C VAL A 210 -5.31 10.75 13.43
N ARG A 211 -4.79 11.98 13.64
CA ARG A 211 -5.44 13.23 13.23
C ARG A 211 -5.23 13.49 11.74
N LYS A 212 -6.00 12.83 10.89
CA LYS A 212 -5.94 12.99 9.42
C LYS A 212 -6.89 14.07 8.88
N SER A 213 -7.85 14.54 9.67
CA SER A 213 -8.76 15.62 9.26
C SER A 213 -8.05 16.94 8.94
N GLU A 214 -6.83 17.15 9.43
CA GLU A 214 -5.99 18.31 9.10
C GLU A 214 -5.44 18.26 7.67
N GLU A 215 -5.34 17.07 7.07
CA GLU A 215 -4.73 16.86 5.76
C GLU A 215 -5.75 16.42 4.71
N THR A 216 -6.71 15.58 5.10
CA THR A 216 -7.62 14.94 4.16
C THR A 216 -9.03 14.74 4.73
N ARG A 217 -9.99 14.61 3.81
CA ARG A 217 -11.36 14.19 4.13
C ARG A 217 -11.60 12.71 3.82
N GLN A 218 -10.62 12.03 3.26
CA GLN A 218 -10.71 10.60 3.01
C GLN A 218 -10.74 9.83 4.32
N VAL A 219 -11.32 8.63 4.28
CA VAL A 219 -11.45 7.74 5.45
C VAL A 219 -10.59 6.51 5.27
N ASN A 220 -9.92 6.08 6.36
CA ASN A 220 -9.08 4.89 6.35
C ASN A 220 -8.86 4.34 7.76
N ALA A 221 -8.50 3.04 7.84
CA ALA A 221 -7.94 2.39 9.01
C ALA A 221 -6.89 1.37 8.57
N TYR A 222 -6.00 0.95 9.46
CA TYR A 222 -5.03 -0.09 9.15
C TYR A 222 -4.48 -0.75 10.41
N VAL A 223 -4.03 -1.99 10.29
CA VAL A 223 -3.23 -2.67 11.31
C VAL A 223 -1.78 -2.71 10.85
N THR A 224 -0.87 -2.30 11.71
CA THR A 224 0.55 -2.24 11.42
C THR A 224 1.39 -2.77 12.57
N GLY A 225 2.69 -2.97 12.30
CA GLY A 225 3.64 -3.49 13.30
C GLY A 225 3.83 -5.01 13.21
N PHE A 226 4.77 -5.52 13.99
CA PHE A 226 5.16 -6.92 14.03
C PHE A 226 5.38 -7.37 15.48
N GLY A 227 4.92 -8.58 15.84
CA GLY A 227 5.06 -9.09 17.21
C GLY A 227 4.40 -8.16 18.24
N GLY A 228 5.13 -7.73 19.26
CA GLY A 228 4.65 -6.83 20.32
C GLY A 228 4.47 -5.36 19.94
N SER A 229 4.82 -4.97 18.69
CA SER A 229 4.63 -3.59 18.20
C SER A 229 3.33 -3.37 17.45
N LYS A 230 2.38 -4.31 17.51
CA LYS A 230 1.09 -4.25 16.82
C LYS A 230 0.27 -3.04 17.23
N ARG A 231 -0.32 -2.39 16.24
CA ARG A 231 -1.16 -1.21 16.41
C ARG A 231 -2.35 -1.29 15.45
N ILE A 232 -3.53 -1.04 15.99
CA ILE A 232 -4.74 -0.75 15.22
C ILE A 232 -4.80 0.77 15.14
N VAL A 233 -4.80 1.31 13.93
CA VAL A 233 -4.79 2.76 13.70
C VAL A 233 -6.04 3.13 12.92
N LEU A 234 -6.85 4.04 13.48
CA LEU A 234 -8.02 4.60 12.84
C LEU A 234 -7.77 6.07 12.53
N TRP A 235 -8.17 6.51 11.34
CA TRP A 235 -8.21 7.92 11.06
C TRP A 235 -9.39 8.58 11.78
N ASP A 236 -9.19 9.76 12.33
CA ASP A 236 -10.27 10.54 12.97
C ASP A 236 -11.43 10.78 12.00
N THR A 237 -11.14 10.99 10.73
CA THR A 237 -12.15 11.12 9.67
C THR A 237 -13.02 9.86 9.51
N LEU A 238 -12.48 8.67 9.73
CA LEU A 238 -13.25 7.41 9.70
C LEU A 238 -14.17 7.32 10.93
N VAL A 239 -13.63 7.63 12.12
CA VAL A 239 -14.40 7.62 13.39
C VAL A 239 -15.54 8.64 13.33
N ASP A 240 -15.32 9.81 12.72
CA ASP A 240 -16.33 10.86 12.63
C ASP A 240 -17.45 10.56 11.61
N ARG A 241 -17.22 9.72 10.61
CA ARG A 241 -18.13 9.50 9.48
C ARG A 241 -18.86 8.17 9.50
N LEU A 242 -18.24 7.13 10.02
CA LEU A 242 -18.83 5.79 10.07
C LEU A 242 -19.57 5.58 11.38
N GLN A 243 -20.63 4.75 11.33
CA GLN A 243 -21.29 4.30 12.56
C GLN A 243 -20.39 3.29 13.30
N PRO A 244 -20.54 3.16 14.62
CA PRO A 244 -19.71 2.25 15.42
C PRO A 244 -19.68 0.80 14.93
N ASP A 245 -20.79 0.27 14.41
CA ASP A 245 -20.88 -1.07 13.82
C ASP A 245 -20.14 -1.17 12.49
N GLU A 246 -20.14 -0.12 11.68
CA GLU A 246 -19.37 -0.01 10.45
C GLU A 246 -17.86 0.03 10.74
N VAL A 247 -17.45 0.79 11.77
CA VAL A 247 -16.05 0.82 12.24
C VAL A 247 -15.62 -0.55 12.74
N GLU A 248 -16.46 -1.25 13.50
CA GLU A 248 -16.16 -2.62 13.96
C GLU A 248 -15.92 -3.58 12.79
N PHE A 249 -16.71 -3.49 11.72
CA PHE A 249 -16.47 -4.30 10.53
C PHE A 249 -15.13 -3.95 9.87
N VAL A 250 -14.83 -2.66 9.68
CA VAL A 250 -13.55 -2.22 9.10
C VAL A 250 -12.37 -2.73 9.92
N VAL A 251 -12.44 -2.59 11.25
CA VAL A 251 -11.40 -3.12 12.14
C VAL A 251 -11.34 -4.63 12.09
N GLY A 252 -12.47 -5.33 12.00
CA GLY A 252 -12.54 -6.78 11.83
C GLY A 252 -11.86 -7.26 10.55
N HIS A 253 -12.00 -6.50 9.45
CA HIS A 253 -11.29 -6.72 8.21
C HIS A 253 -9.76 -6.55 8.38
N GLU A 254 -9.33 -5.45 9.01
CA GLU A 254 -7.91 -5.19 9.29
C GLU A 254 -7.28 -6.26 10.19
N ILE A 255 -8.01 -6.68 11.22
CA ILE A 255 -7.62 -7.82 12.07
C ILE A 255 -7.50 -9.10 11.22
N GLY A 256 -8.34 -9.26 10.21
CA GLY A 256 -8.28 -10.39 9.27
C GLY A 256 -6.93 -10.50 8.57
N HIS A 257 -6.35 -9.41 8.11
CA HIS A 257 -5.01 -9.40 7.53
C HIS A 257 -3.96 -9.91 8.50
N PHE A 258 -4.10 -9.59 9.76
CA PHE A 258 -3.18 -10.04 10.80
C PHE A 258 -3.35 -11.52 11.13
N VAL A 259 -4.57 -11.95 11.46
CA VAL A 259 -4.92 -13.34 11.86
C VAL A 259 -4.59 -14.34 10.76
N LEU A 260 -4.82 -13.96 9.50
CA LEU A 260 -4.53 -14.77 8.31
C LEU A 260 -3.05 -14.69 7.87
N ARG A 261 -2.23 -13.95 8.62
CA ARG A 261 -0.78 -13.80 8.36
C ARG A 261 -0.48 -13.29 6.95
N HIS A 262 -1.31 -12.41 6.42
CA HIS A 262 -1.11 -11.82 5.09
C HIS A 262 0.24 -11.11 5.00
N THR A 263 0.70 -10.48 6.07
CA THR A 263 2.04 -9.88 6.18
C THR A 263 3.16 -10.88 5.83
N LEU A 264 3.09 -12.12 6.36
CA LEU A 264 4.09 -13.14 6.05
C LEU A 264 4.03 -13.55 4.57
N THR A 265 2.83 -13.70 4.03
CA THR A 265 2.63 -14.01 2.60
C THR A 265 3.20 -12.89 1.72
N VAL A 266 3.02 -11.62 2.11
CA VAL A 266 3.60 -10.46 1.40
C VAL A 266 5.13 -10.49 1.49
N ILE A 267 5.73 -10.74 2.65
CA ILE A 267 7.20 -10.83 2.79
C ILE A 267 7.77 -11.92 1.88
N VAL A 268 7.20 -13.13 1.94
CA VAL A 268 7.67 -14.25 1.11
C VAL A 268 7.45 -13.97 -0.38
N GLY A 269 6.24 -13.53 -0.76
CA GLY A 269 5.89 -13.22 -2.14
C GLY A 269 6.75 -12.10 -2.72
N ALA A 270 6.95 -11.01 -1.98
CA ALA A 270 7.81 -9.90 -2.39
C ALA A 270 9.26 -10.35 -2.54
N THR A 271 9.79 -11.15 -1.59
CA THR A 271 11.16 -11.69 -1.69
C THR A 271 11.35 -12.53 -2.94
N LEU A 272 10.42 -13.43 -3.24
CA LEU A 272 10.46 -14.26 -4.44
C LEU A 272 10.35 -13.41 -5.71
N LEU A 273 9.40 -12.47 -5.75
CA LEU A 273 9.19 -11.58 -6.90
C LEU A 273 10.40 -10.69 -7.16
N VAL A 274 10.97 -10.07 -6.11
CA VAL A 274 12.17 -9.24 -6.23
C VAL A 274 13.37 -10.09 -6.66
N THR A 275 13.56 -11.27 -6.10
CA THR A 275 14.65 -12.18 -6.48
C THR A 275 14.56 -12.56 -7.95
N LEU A 276 13.36 -12.95 -8.42
CA LEU A 276 13.11 -13.26 -9.83
C LEU A 276 13.35 -12.04 -10.73
N SER A 277 12.85 -10.88 -10.31
CA SER A 277 13.04 -9.63 -11.05
C SER A 277 14.53 -9.27 -11.16
N LEU A 278 15.29 -9.37 -10.09
CA LEU A 278 16.74 -9.13 -10.10
C LEU A 278 17.49 -10.15 -10.96
N TRP A 279 17.03 -11.41 -11.03
CA TRP A 279 17.59 -12.38 -11.95
C TRP A 279 17.36 -11.98 -13.42
N ILE A 280 16.15 -11.53 -13.76
CA ILE A 280 15.84 -11.02 -15.11
C ILE A 280 16.71 -9.78 -15.40
N VAL A 281 16.79 -8.84 -14.45
CA VAL A 281 17.66 -7.65 -14.55
C VAL A 281 19.10 -8.06 -14.80
N HIS A 282 19.64 -9.04 -14.07
CA HIS A 282 21.01 -9.54 -14.26
C HIS A 282 21.24 -10.06 -15.70
N ARG A 283 20.27 -10.80 -16.25
CA ARG A 283 20.36 -11.33 -17.62
C ARG A 283 20.25 -10.23 -18.68
N VAL A 284 19.28 -9.34 -18.55
CA VAL A 284 19.00 -8.26 -19.51
C VAL A 284 20.07 -7.16 -19.46
N ALA A 285 20.48 -6.75 -18.25
CA ALA A 285 21.49 -5.70 -18.08
C ALA A 285 22.83 -6.07 -18.72
N GLY A 286 23.25 -7.33 -18.60
CA GLY A 286 24.48 -7.81 -19.27
C GLY A 286 24.42 -7.63 -20.78
N TRP A 287 23.31 -7.97 -21.41
CA TRP A 287 23.07 -7.77 -22.84
C TRP A 287 23.06 -6.28 -23.23
N LEU A 288 22.35 -5.45 -22.44
CA LEU A 288 22.26 -4.00 -22.69
C LEU A 288 23.63 -3.32 -22.56
N ILE A 289 24.44 -3.69 -21.58
CA ILE A 289 25.81 -3.17 -21.41
C ILE A 289 26.70 -3.58 -22.62
N ALA A 290 26.63 -4.84 -23.02
CA ALA A 290 27.39 -5.30 -24.18
C ALA A 290 27.01 -4.54 -25.45
N ARG A 291 25.74 -4.16 -25.62
CA ARG A 291 25.23 -3.47 -26.82
C ARG A 291 25.39 -1.94 -26.76
N PHE A 292 25.28 -1.32 -25.61
CA PHE A 292 25.16 0.12 -25.43
C PHE A 292 26.15 0.72 -24.42
N GLY A 293 27.06 -0.06 -23.82
CA GLY A 293 27.93 0.37 -22.72
C GLY A 293 28.74 1.62 -23.04
N ARG A 294 29.26 1.73 -24.29
CA ARG A 294 29.96 2.96 -24.76
C ARG A 294 29.08 4.21 -24.67
N ARG A 295 27.78 4.10 -24.95
CA ARG A 295 26.82 5.20 -24.88
C ARG A 295 26.44 5.51 -23.44
N PHE A 296 26.32 4.48 -22.59
CA PHE A 296 26.02 4.62 -21.17
C PHE A 296 27.17 5.21 -20.35
N GLY A 297 28.43 5.08 -20.86
CA GLY A 297 29.62 5.54 -20.18
C GLY A 297 30.12 4.59 -19.08
N PHE A 298 29.70 3.31 -19.12
CA PHE A 298 30.20 2.23 -18.27
C PHE A 298 30.12 0.86 -18.99
N ASP A 299 30.94 -0.08 -18.57
CA ASP A 299 31.06 -1.43 -19.14
C ASP A 299 30.78 -2.54 -18.13
N ARG A 300 30.56 -2.18 -16.84
CA ARG A 300 30.36 -3.13 -15.75
C ARG A 300 29.14 -2.71 -14.90
N LEU A 301 28.41 -3.71 -14.42
CA LEU A 301 27.21 -3.49 -13.62
C LEU A 301 27.52 -3.00 -12.19
N ASP A 302 28.72 -3.24 -11.66
CA ASP A 302 29.17 -2.75 -10.35
C ASP A 302 29.68 -1.29 -10.38
N ASP A 303 29.66 -0.63 -11.54
CA ASP A 303 29.76 0.82 -11.64
C ASP A 303 28.44 1.47 -11.20
N VAL A 304 28.49 2.46 -10.30
CA VAL A 304 27.29 3.11 -9.76
C VAL A 304 26.47 3.85 -10.82
N ALA A 305 27.09 4.23 -11.96
CA ALA A 305 26.39 4.79 -13.11
C ALA A 305 25.40 3.79 -13.75
N SER A 306 25.45 2.51 -13.37
CA SER A 306 24.48 1.49 -13.80
C SER A 306 23.13 1.58 -13.07
N LEU A 307 22.99 2.39 -12.00
CA LEU A 307 21.74 2.50 -11.23
C LEU A 307 20.52 2.78 -12.09
N PRO A 308 20.53 3.73 -13.05
CA PRO A 308 19.39 3.95 -13.93
C PRO A 308 19.08 2.73 -14.81
N LEU A 309 20.07 1.90 -15.17
CA LEU A 309 19.85 0.67 -15.93
C LEU A 309 19.11 -0.36 -15.07
N LEU A 310 19.53 -0.52 -13.81
CA LEU A 310 18.83 -1.38 -12.85
C LEU A 310 17.40 -0.91 -12.60
N ALA A 311 17.20 0.41 -12.47
CA ALA A 311 15.89 1.02 -12.28
C ALA A 311 14.98 0.83 -13.51
N LEU A 312 15.49 1.06 -14.72
CA LEU A 312 14.73 0.92 -15.97
C LEU A 312 14.27 -0.52 -16.19
N VAL A 313 15.20 -1.48 -16.13
CA VAL A 313 14.88 -2.90 -16.36
C VAL A 313 14.02 -3.44 -15.20
N GLY A 314 14.38 -3.10 -13.96
CA GLY A 314 13.60 -3.49 -12.77
C GLY A 314 12.18 -2.94 -12.80
N GLY A 315 12.01 -1.66 -13.15
CA GLY A 315 10.70 -1.02 -13.30
C GLY A 315 9.83 -1.68 -14.37
N ALA A 316 10.42 -1.99 -15.53
CA ALA A 316 9.70 -2.71 -16.60
C ALA A 316 9.27 -4.13 -16.18
N VAL A 317 10.14 -4.86 -15.47
CA VAL A 317 9.82 -6.20 -14.96
C VAL A 317 8.72 -6.12 -13.88
N MET A 318 8.81 -5.15 -12.95
CA MET A 318 7.81 -4.96 -11.91
C MET A 318 6.45 -4.55 -12.50
N LEU A 319 6.43 -3.69 -13.52
CA LEU A 319 5.20 -3.34 -14.24
C LEU A 319 4.56 -4.57 -14.88
N ALA A 320 5.37 -5.44 -15.53
CA ALA A 320 4.87 -6.68 -16.11
C ALA A 320 4.37 -7.68 -15.06
N ALA A 321 4.95 -7.69 -13.86
CA ALA A 321 4.59 -8.59 -12.76
C ALA A 321 3.40 -8.07 -11.92
N SER A 322 3.07 -6.76 -11.99
CA SER A 322 2.00 -6.12 -11.20
C SER A 322 0.66 -6.86 -11.25
N PRO A 323 0.16 -7.36 -12.41
CA PRO A 323 -1.11 -8.08 -12.45
C PRO A 323 -1.17 -9.30 -11.54
N ALA A 324 -0.07 -10.07 -11.44
CA ALA A 324 0.00 -11.24 -10.56
C ALA A 324 0.07 -10.83 -9.08
N ALA A 325 0.89 -9.84 -8.73
CA ALA A 325 0.98 -9.32 -7.37
C ALA A 325 -0.36 -8.76 -6.87
N LEU A 326 -1.04 -7.98 -7.72
CA LEU A 326 -2.35 -7.41 -7.41
C LEU A 326 -3.47 -8.46 -7.37
N ALA A 327 -3.37 -9.55 -8.13
CA ALA A 327 -4.30 -10.67 -8.02
C ALA A 327 -4.19 -11.37 -6.64
N LEU A 328 -2.96 -11.55 -6.14
CA LEU A 328 -2.73 -12.07 -4.79
C LEU A 328 -3.30 -11.12 -3.72
N SER A 329 -3.06 -9.81 -3.86
CA SER A 329 -3.62 -8.79 -2.97
C SER A 329 -5.14 -8.88 -2.92
N ARG A 330 -5.83 -8.89 -4.05
CA ARG A 330 -7.30 -9.02 -4.11
C ARG A 330 -7.83 -10.32 -3.51
N TRP A 331 -7.07 -11.39 -3.59
CA TRP A 331 -7.42 -12.63 -2.90
C TRP A 331 -7.33 -12.46 -1.38
N GLN A 332 -6.26 -11.85 -0.88
CA GLN A 332 -6.08 -11.56 0.55
C GLN A 332 -7.19 -10.65 1.09
N GLU A 333 -7.57 -9.63 0.34
CA GLU A 333 -8.67 -8.74 0.68
C GLU A 333 -9.99 -9.49 0.84
N ARG A 334 -10.30 -10.41 -0.08
CA ARG A 334 -11.51 -11.25 0.00
C ARG A 334 -11.53 -12.12 1.25
N GLU A 335 -10.39 -12.68 1.64
CA GLU A 335 -10.29 -13.49 2.85
C GLU A 335 -10.38 -12.61 4.10
N ALA A 336 -9.83 -11.39 4.08
CA ALA A 336 -10.00 -10.43 5.17
C ALA A 336 -11.48 -9.97 5.31
N ASP A 337 -12.17 -9.67 4.20
CA ASP A 337 -13.61 -9.38 4.21
C ASP A 337 -14.41 -10.53 4.84
N ARG A 338 -14.08 -11.76 4.48
CA ARG A 338 -14.75 -12.95 5.02
C ARG A 338 -14.55 -13.07 6.52
N LEU A 339 -13.33 -12.93 7.01
CA LEU A 339 -13.04 -12.98 8.44
C LEU A 339 -13.73 -11.83 9.18
N GLY A 340 -13.69 -10.62 8.63
CA GLY A 340 -14.40 -9.47 9.18
C GLY A 340 -15.90 -9.74 9.34
N LEU A 341 -16.55 -10.33 8.32
CA LEU A 341 -17.96 -10.75 8.39
C LEU A 341 -18.19 -11.85 9.43
N GLU A 342 -17.33 -12.86 9.51
CA GLU A 342 -17.48 -13.97 10.44
C GLU A 342 -17.31 -13.55 11.90
N ILE A 343 -16.40 -12.59 12.17
CA ILE A 343 -16.14 -12.13 13.53
C ILE A 343 -17.21 -11.12 14.00
N THR A 344 -17.70 -10.24 13.12
CA THR A 344 -18.72 -9.26 13.48
C THR A 344 -20.14 -9.82 13.37
N ARG A 345 -20.39 -10.70 12.41
CA ARG A 345 -21.72 -11.26 12.04
C ARG A 345 -22.73 -10.18 11.67
N ASP A 346 -22.26 -9.02 11.21
CA ASP A 346 -23.09 -7.91 10.78
C ASP A 346 -22.89 -7.61 9.29
N ASN A 347 -23.73 -8.24 8.47
CA ASN A 347 -23.72 -8.07 7.02
C ASN A 347 -24.09 -6.65 6.59
N ASN A 348 -25.04 -6.04 7.31
CA ASN A 348 -25.58 -4.74 6.95
C ASN A 348 -24.54 -3.64 7.24
N ALA A 349 -23.89 -3.68 8.42
CA ALA A 349 -22.80 -2.78 8.77
C ALA A 349 -21.65 -2.90 7.76
N ALA A 350 -21.25 -4.13 7.39
CA ALA A 350 -20.22 -4.37 6.38
C ALA A 350 -20.56 -3.73 5.02
N ALA A 351 -21.76 -3.97 4.53
CA ALA A 351 -22.20 -3.42 3.25
C ALA A 351 -22.28 -1.89 3.28
N ARG A 352 -22.79 -1.28 4.36
CA ARG A 352 -22.81 0.17 4.53
C ARG A 352 -21.42 0.77 4.64
N ALA A 353 -20.50 0.12 5.37
CA ALA A 353 -19.10 0.54 5.44
C ALA A 353 -18.47 0.67 4.04
N PHE A 354 -18.69 -0.33 3.15
CA PHE A 354 -18.20 -0.24 1.77
C PHE A 354 -18.85 0.89 0.98
N VAL A 355 -20.14 1.18 1.20
CA VAL A 355 -20.81 2.34 0.58
C VAL A 355 -20.16 3.64 1.06
N ARG A 356 -19.93 3.81 2.39
CA ARG A 356 -19.22 4.98 2.93
C ARG A 356 -17.82 5.14 2.35
N LEU A 357 -17.06 4.05 2.30
CA LEU A 357 -15.72 4.06 1.68
C LEU A 357 -15.77 4.47 0.20
N GLN A 358 -16.83 4.09 -0.53
CA GLN A 358 -17.02 4.53 -1.91
C GLN A 358 -17.28 6.03 -2.01
N GLU A 359 -18.21 6.54 -1.21
CA GLU A 359 -18.65 7.93 -1.25
C GLU A 359 -17.55 8.88 -0.77
N ASP A 360 -16.98 8.63 0.40
CA ASP A 360 -16.01 9.50 1.05
C ASP A 360 -14.65 9.54 0.32
N ASN A 361 -14.27 8.45 -0.36
CA ASN A 361 -13.02 8.38 -1.12
C ASN A 361 -13.20 8.63 -2.63
N LEU A 362 -14.38 9.06 -3.08
CA LEU A 362 -14.71 9.25 -4.50
C LEU A 362 -14.35 8.02 -5.36
N ALA A 363 -14.59 6.82 -4.82
CA ALA A 363 -14.30 5.59 -5.54
C ALA A 363 -15.45 5.24 -6.50
N VAL A 364 -15.12 4.50 -7.56
CA VAL A 364 -16.12 3.93 -8.47
C VAL A 364 -16.39 2.47 -8.09
N PRO A 365 -17.64 2.01 -8.08
CA PRO A 365 -17.98 0.67 -7.62
C PRO A 365 -17.42 -0.43 -8.52
N ARG A 366 -17.24 -0.15 -9.82
CA ARG A 366 -16.67 -1.05 -10.82
C ARG A 366 -15.59 -0.34 -11.61
N THR A 367 -14.34 -0.82 -11.51
CA THR A 367 -13.15 -0.07 -11.97
C THR A 367 -12.69 -0.40 -13.39
N GLY A 368 -13.15 -1.48 -13.97
CA GLY A 368 -12.71 -1.95 -15.29
C GLY A 368 -11.40 -2.75 -15.30
N LEU A 369 -11.16 -3.47 -16.41
CA LEU A 369 -10.10 -4.48 -16.50
C LEU A 369 -8.70 -3.92 -16.32
N LEU A 370 -8.35 -2.83 -17.02
CA LEU A 370 -7.00 -2.23 -16.94
C LEU A 370 -6.67 -1.75 -15.54
N PHE A 371 -7.60 -1.08 -14.87
CA PHE A 371 -7.41 -0.67 -13.48
C PHE A 371 -7.19 -1.89 -12.58
N ARG A 372 -8.03 -2.92 -12.68
CA ARG A 372 -7.89 -4.16 -11.89
C ARG A 372 -6.56 -4.84 -12.08
N LEU A 373 -6.04 -4.87 -13.31
CA LEU A 373 -4.77 -5.55 -13.61
C LEU A 373 -3.56 -4.79 -13.07
N TRP A 374 -3.52 -3.46 -13.16
CA TRP A 374 -2.31 -2.68 -12.87
C TRP A 374 -2.40 -1.71 -11.69
N ARG A 375 -3.61 -1.49 -11.13
CA ARG A 375 -3.82 -0.51 -10.06
C ARG A 375 -4.64 -1.03 -8.88
N GLY A 376 -5.62 -1.92 -9.13
CA GLY A 376 -6.58 -2.39 -8.15
C GLY A 376 -5.98 -3.40 -7.19
N SER A 377 -5.56 -2.98 -6.02
CA SER A 377 -5.12 -3.86 -4.92
C SER A 377 -6.28 -4.55 -4.21
N HIS A 378 -7.48 -3.95 -4.26
CA HIS A 378 -8.72 -4.47 -3.66
C HIS A 378 -9.68 -4.98 -4.75
N PRO A 379 -10.60 -5.89 -4.43
CA PRO A 379 -11.75 -6.19 -5.28
C PRO A 379 -12.59 -4.94 -5.52
N ASP A 380 -13.36 -4.92 -6.60
CA ASP A 380 -14.29 -3.83 -6.86
C ASP A 380 -15.27 -3.68 -5.69
N LEU A 381 -15.60 -2.45 -5.28
CA LEU A 381 -16.49 -2.20 -4.14
C LEU A 381 -17.88 -2.82 -4.35
N ALA A 382 -18.37 -2.86 -5.58
CA ALA A 382 -19.59 -3.58 -5.93
C ALA A 382 -19.52 -5.07 -5.53
N ASP A 383 -18.41 -5.75 -5.87
CA ASP A 383 -18.22 -7.16 -5.52
C ASP A 383 -18.15 -7.36 -3.98
N ARG A 384 -17.58 -6.39 -3.24
CA ARG A 384 -17.49 -6.42 -1.77
C ARG A 384 -18.86 -6.21 -1.11
N ILE A 385 -19.66 -5.24 -1.60
CA ILE A 385 -21.04 -4.99 -1.11
C ILE A 385 -21.91 -6.21 -1.37
N GLU A 386 -21.87 -6.77 -2.60
CA GLU A 386 -22.62 -7.97 -2.94
C GLU A 386 -22.20 -9.18 -2.11
N PHE A 387 -20.90 -9.33 -1.83
CA PHE A 387 -20.39 -10.39 -0.96
C PHE A 387 -20.87 -10.19 0.48
N ALA A 388 -20.79 -8.99 1.02
CA ALA A 388 -21.30 -8.66 2.35
C ALA A 388 -22.79 -9.00 2.47
N ASN A 389 -23.62 -8.66 1.50
CA ASN A 389 -25.03 -8.99 1.50
C ASN A 389 -25.32 -10.49 1.50
N ARG A 390 -24.50 -11.31 0.85
CA ARG A 390 -24.80 -12.75 0.58
C ARG A 390 -24.12 -13.73 1.53
N TYR A 391 -22.97 -13.38 2.10
CA TYR A 391 -22.18 -14.29 2.91
C TYR A 391 -22.71 -14.39 4.33
N ARG A 392 -23.51 -15.42 4.64
CA ARG A 392 -24.22 -15.61 5.91
C ARG A 392 -24.20 -17.07 6.39
N PRO A 393 -23.02 -17.73 6.54
CA PRO A 393 -22.94 -19.16 6.92
C PRO A 393 -23.59 -19.41 8.29
N TRP A 394 -23.45 -18.49 9.26
CA TRP A 394 -24.02 -18.62 10.60
C TRP A 394 -25.56 -18.66 10.61
N LEU A 395 -26.26 -18.01 9.66
CA LEU A 395 -27.70 -18.08 9.54
C LEU A 395 -28.20 -19.38 8.92
N ARG A 396 -27.32 -20.10 8.24
CA ARG A 396 -27.63 -21.36 7.53
C ARG A 396 -27.12 -22.60 8.28
N GLY A 397 -26.61 -22.43 9.52
CA GLY A 397 -26.01 -23.51 10.28
C GLY A 397 -24.77 -24.11 9.64
N GLN A 398 -24.13 -23.39 8.71
CA GLN A 398 -22.90 -23.82 8.05
C GLN A 398 -21.69 -23.45 8.92
N PRO A 399 -20.62 -24.27 8.93
CA PRO A 399 -19.41 -23.94 9.65
C PRO A 399 -18.78 -22.64 9.10
N LEU A 400 -18.24 -21.82 10.02
CA LEU A 400 -17.44 -20.67 9.66
C LEU A 400 -16.11 -21.15 9.07
N ARG A 401 -15.61 -20.46 8.06
CA ARG A 401 -14.31 -20.79 7.44
C ARG A 401 -13.14 -20.53 8.40
N TYR A 402 -13.28 -19.54 9.24
CA TYR A 402 -12.26 -19.10 10.19
C TYR A 402 -12.70 -19.21 11.65
N GLY A 403 -13.73 -20.01 11.93
CA GLY A 403 -14.25 -20.19 13.29
C GLY A 403 -13.22 -20.71 14.30
N ASP A 404 -12.25 -21.50 13.84
CA ASP A 404 -11.11 -22.00 14.60
C ASP A 404 -10.06 -20.92 14.95
N ARG A 405 -10.16 -19.75 14.35
CA ARG A 405 -9.27 -18.60 14.59
C ARG A 405 -9.75 -17.67 15.68
N PHE A 406 -10.97 -17.84 16.11
CA PHE A 406 -11.56 -16.99 17.16
C PHE A 406 -11.31 -17.60 18.54
N ALA A 407 -11.04 -16.74 19.51
CA ALA A 407 -10.99 -17.16 20.90
C ALA A 407 -12.38 -17.70 21.33
N PRO A 408 -12.44 -18.77 22.15
CA PRO A 408 -13.67 -19.36 22.62
C PRO A 408 -14.54 -18.40 23.44
#